data_cc773ded947b133f284841c6d139f146
#
_entry.id   cc773ded947b133f284841c6d139f146
#
_cell.length_a   1.000
_cell.length_b   1.000
_cell.length_c   1.000
_cell.angle_alpha   90.00
_cell.angle_beta   90.00
_cell.angle_gamma   90.00
#
_symmetry.space_group_name_H-M   'P 1'
#
loop_
_entity.id
_entity.type
_entity.pdbx_description
1 polymer ?
#
loop_
_entity_poly.entity_id
_entity_poly.type
_entity_poly.pdbx_seq_one_letter_code
_entity_poly.pdbx_strand_id
1 'polypeptide(L)'
;GRVLLNAFNEIEYGETHHQTDLFNMGQDIIKSWLQNGFTAQGWFIDWVNYSEGMPKEFVHSIRQQSEGIYAILHYLNYEKKHGRQHPEWEKRTRQLLNNLIALQKSDGHFARKYNDAGKDIDASGGSTPSATSTLVMGYKYFKDKKYLLAAKRTIDYVEKNIISKSDYFSSTLDANCEDKEAAIAAVTST
;
A
#
# COMPACT_ATOMS: atom_id res chain seq x y z
N GLY A 1 4.90 -4.65 -0.65
CA GLY A 1 4.96 -3.42 0.16
C GLY A 1 6.28 -3.28 0.90
N ARG A 2 6.67 -4.26 1.71
CA ARG A 2 7.87 -4.20 2.61
C ARG A 2 9.17 -3.92 1.86
N VAL A 3 9.38 -4.51 0.70
CA VAL A 3 10.60 -4.27 -0.11
C VAL A 3 10.75 -2.80 -0.48
N LEU A 4 9.66 -2.14 -0.89
CA LEU A 4 9.69 -0.72 -1.26
C LEU A 4 9.95 0.19 -0.05
N LEU A 5 9.43 -0.16 1.12
CA LEU A 5 9.70 0.60 2.35
C LEU A 5 11.17 0.45 2.77
N ASN A 6 11.73 -0.78 2.68
CA ASN A 6 13.14 -0.99 2.96
C ASN A 6 14.03 -0.22 1.99
N ALA A 7 13.72 -0.27 0.69
CA ALA A 7 14.46 0.50 -0.31
C ALA A 7 14.42 2.01 -0.04
N PHE A 8 13.27 2.55 0.37
CA PHE A 8 13.18 3.95 0.80
C PHE A 8 14.05 4.24 2.02
N ASN A 9 14.03 3.38 3.03
CA ASN A 9 14.88 3.54 4.22
C ASN A 9 16.38 3.51 3.88
N GLU A 10 16.79 2.65 2.93
CA GLU A 10 18.17 2.60 2.42
C GLU A 10 18.56 3.91 1.72
N ILE A 11 17.66 4.48 0.93
CA ILE A 11 17.88 5.78 0.27
C ILE A 11 18.04 6.89 1.31
N GLU A 12 17.10 7.02 2.24
CA GLU A 12 17.11 8.07 3.26
C GLU A 12 18.33 7.96 4.17
N TYR A 13 18.62 6.74 4.65
CA TYR A 13 19.77 6.49 5.50
C TYR A 13 21.09 6.70 4.76
N GLY A 14 21.20 6.15 3.54
CA GLY A 14 22.40 6.26 2.70
C GLY A 14 22.74 7.70 2.36
N GLU A 15 21.76 8.52 2.01
CA GLU A 15 21.99 9.94 1.72
C GLU A 15 22.35 10.72 3.00
N THR A 16 21.64 10.49 4.09
CA THR A 16 21.84 11.20 5.36
C THR A 16 23.21 10.88 5.99
N HIS A 17 23.69 9.65 5.83
CA HIS A 17 24.96 9.19 6.42
C HIS A 17 26.10 9.06 5.40
N HIS A 18 25.94 9.61 4.22
CA HIS A 18 26.94 9.57 3.14
C HIS A 18 27.37 8.14 2.73
N GLN A 19 26.44 7.18 2.81
CA GLN A 19 26.66 5.79 2.42
C GLN A 19 26.15 5.55 1.01
N THR A 20 26.97 5.88 0.02
CA THR A 20 26.61 5.87 -1.41
C THR A 20 26.10 4.50 -1.88
N ASP A 21 26.67 3.40 -1.40
CA ASP A 21 26.29 2.06 -1.80
C ASP A 21 24.84 1.73 -1.39
N LEU A 22 24.46 2.09 -0.15
CA LEU A 22 23.08 1.91 0.32
C LEU A 22 22.09 2.79 -0.47
N PHE A 23 22.45 4.05 -0.68
CA PHE A 23 21.65 4.96 -1.50
C PHE A 23 21.39 4.40 -2.89
N ASN A 24 22.45 3.95 -3.57
CA ASN A 24 22.34 3.37 -4.91
C ASN A 24 21.52 2.08 -4.92
N MET A 25 21.72 1.20 -3.95
CA MET A 25 20.96 -0.04 -3.82
C MET A 25 19.46 0.24 -3.67
N GLY A 26 19.07 1.15 -2.79
CA GLY A 26 17.67 1.55 -2.64
C GLY A 26 17.08 2.14 -3.92
N GLN A 27 17.83 3.01 -4.62
CA GLN A 27 17.40 3.59 -5.90
C GLN A 27 17.22 2.51 -6.98
N ASP A 28 18.11 1.53 -7.06
CA ASP A 28 18.02 0.43 -8.03
C ASP A 28 16.80 -0.46 -7.76
N ILE A 29 16.49 -0.74 -6.50
CA ILE A 29 15.28 -1.48 -6.12
C ILE A 29 14.03 -0.70 -6.56
N ILE A 30 13.94 0.59 -6.24
CA ILE A 30 12.81 1.45 -6.63
C ILE A 30 12.66 1.46 -8.15
N LYS A 31 13.75 1.63 -8.90
CA LYS A 31 13.76 1.62 -10.37
C LYS A 31 13.31 0.27 -10.95
N SER A 32 13.81 -0.83 -10.39
CA SER A 32 13.42 -2.19 -10.80
C SER A 32 11.92 -2.42 -10.61
N TRP A 33 11.36 -1.97 -9.49
CA TRP A 33 9.91 -2.05 -9.25
C TRP A 33 9.09 -1.23 -10.22
N LEU A 34 9.54 -0.01 -10.59
CA LEU A 34 8.86 0.80 -11.60
C LEU A 34 8.75 0.07 -12.94
N GLN A 35 9.78 -0.68 -13.30
CA GLN A 35 9.86 -1.38 -14.58
C GLN A 35 9.11 -2.72 -14.58
N ASN A 36 9.19 -3.47 -13.48
CA ASN A 36 8.81 -4.89 -13.45
C ASN A 36 7.73 -5.24 -12.41
N GLY A 37 7.40 -4.33 -11.50
CA GLY A 37 6.57 -4.61 -10.33
C GLY A 37 5.06 -4.43 -10.52
N PHE A 38 4.56 -4.29 -11.77
CA PHE A 38 3.16 -4.01 -12.03
C PHE A 38 2.50 -5.07 -12.91
N THR A 39 1.23 -5.38 -12.59
CA THR A 39 0.36 -6.13 -13.49
C THR A 39 -0.12 -5.24 -14.64
N ALA A 40 -0.74 -5.84 -15.66
CA ALA A 40 -1.32 -5.11 -16.79
C ALA A 40 -2.41 -4.11 -16.36
N GLN A 41 -3.14 -4.40 -15.28
CA GLN A 41 -4.17 -3.55 -14.69
C GLN A 41 -3.61 -2.45 -13.78
N GLY A 42 -2.28 -2.46 -13.55
CA GLY A 42 -1.57 -1.43 -12.81
C GLY A 42 -1.59 -1.62 -11.30
N TRP A 43 -1.80 -2.84 -10.80
CA TRP A 43 -1.57 -3.21 -9.41
C TRP A 43 -0.10 -3.55 -9.18
N PHE A 44 0.38 -3.43 -7.95
CA PHE A 44 1.65 -4.05 -7.59
C PHE A 44 1.51 -5.57 -7.66
N ILE A 45 2.58 -6.23 -8.11
CA ILE A 45 2.70 -7.69 -8.01
C ILE A 45 3.02 -8.04 -6.57
N ASP A 46 2.07 -8.68 -5.87
CA ASP A 46 2.20 -8.99 -4.44
C ASP A 46 3.14 -10.17 -4.17
N TRP A 47 3.16 -11.13 -5.08
CA TRP A 47 3.87 -12.39 -4.91
C TRP A 47 4.45 -12.90 -6.23
N VAL A 48 5.71 -13.33 -6.17
CA VAL A 48 6.38 -14.08 -7.24
C VAL A 48 7.05 -15.30 -6.61
N ASN A 49 6.77 -16.50 -7.13
CA ASN A 49 7.49 -17.69 -6.73
C ASN A 49 8.70 -17.87 -7.64
N TYR A 50 9.90 -17.79 -7.07
CA TYR A 50 11.14 -17.89 -7.85
C TYR A 50 11.29 -19.23 -8.57
N SER A 51 10.70 -20.32 -8.05
CA SER A 51 10.74 -21.64 -8.68
C SER A 51 9.70 -21.85 -9.77
N GLU A 52 8.56 -21.14 -9.67
CA GLU A 52 7.41 -21.33 -10.57
C GLU A 52 7.22 -20.12 -11.53
N GLY A 53 7.95 -19.03 -11.27
CA GLY A 53 7.85 -17.80 -12.03
C GLY A 53 6.61 -16.96 -11.69
N MET A 54 6.12 -16.20 -12.66
CA MET A 54 4.94 -15.34 -12.50
C MET A 54 3.67 -16.20 -12.38
N PRO A 55 2.76 -15.87 -11.46
CA PRO A 55 1.49 -16.56 -11.32
C PRO A 55 0.62 -16.38 -12.57
N LYS A 56 -0.18 -17.40 -12.90
CA LYS A 56 -1.17 -17.32 -14.00
C LYS A 56 -2.30 -16.33 -13.69
N GLU A 57 -2.67 -16.24 -12.41
CA GLU A 57 -3.68 -15.30 -11.90
C GLU A 57 -3.09 -14.55 -10.72
N PHE A 58 -3.25 -13.22 -10.74
CA PHE A 58 -2.78 -12.38 -9.65
C PHE A 58 -3.88 -12.25 -8.58
N VAL A 59 -3.46 -12.38 -7.34
CA VAL A 59 -4.26 -12.11 -6.15
C VAL A 59 -3.59 -10.96 -5.39
N HIS A 60 -4.37 -9.93 -5.10
CA HIS A 60 -3.90 -8.74 -4.43
C HIS A 60 -4.47 -8.63 -3.02
N SER A 61 -3.63 -8.33 -2.05
CA SER A 61 -4.01 -8.00 -0.69
C SER A 61 -4.09 -6.49 -0.51
N ILE A 62 -5.18 -5.99 0.06
CA ILE A 62 -5.32 -4.56 0.38
C ILE A 62 -4.15 -4.07 1.24
N ARG A 63 -3.71 -4.87 2.21
CA ARG A 63 -2.57 -4.53 3.04
C ARG A 63 -1.29 -4.34 2.21
N GLN A 64 -0.93 -5.31 1.37
CA GLN A 64 0.32 -5.24 0.60
C GLN A 64 0.29 -4.10 -0.43
N GLN A 65 -0.84 -3.90 -1.09
CA GLN A 65 -1.02 -2.77 -2.01
C GLN A 65 -0.88 -1.44 -1.26
N SER A 66 -1.56 -1.29 -0.12
CA SER A 66 -1.50 -0.07 0.71
C SER A 66 -0.09 0.22 1.22
N GLU A 67 0.61 -0.77 1.77
CA GLU A 67 2.00 -0.63 2.23
C GLU A 67 2.95 -0.21 1.10
N GLY A 68 2.76 -0.78 -0.10
CA GLY A 68 3.56 -0.42 -1.28
C GLY A 68 3.33 1.02 -1.72
N ILE A 69 2.06 1.43 -1.82
CA ILE A 69 1.69 2.81 -2.19
C ILE A 69 2.21 3.80 -1.13
N TYR A 70 2.07 3.47 0.15
CA TYR A 70 2.56 4.28 1.26
C TYR A 70 4.07 4.50 1.18
N ALA A 71 4.85 3.43 0.93
CA ALA A 71 6.29 3.50 0.76
C ALA A 71 6.70 4.42 -0.40
N ILE A 72 6.05 4.29 -1.56
CA ILE A 72 6.32 5.16 -2.71
C ILE A 72 5.93 6.62 -2.45
N LEU A 73 4.85 6.88 -1.72
CA LEU A 73 4.49 8.25 -1.34
C LEU A 73 5.54 8.88 -0.41
N HIS A 74 6.13 8.10 0.50
CA HIS A 74 7.28 8.55 1.30
C HIS A 74 8.48 8.87 0.43
N TYR A 75 8.86 7.96 -0.47
CA TYR A 75 9.93 8.16 -1.44
C TYR A 75 9.71 9.42 -2.27
N LEU A 76 8.56 9.58 -2.90
CA LEU A 76 8.25 10.75 -3.72
C LEU A 76 8.29 12.06 -2.93
N ASN A 77 7.81 12.05 -1.68
CA ASN A 77 7.85 13.23 -0.82
C ASN A 77 9.28 13.60 -0.41
N TYR A 78 10.11 12.59 -0.12
CA TYR A 78 11.53 12.74 0.19
C TYR A 78 12.29 13.32 -1.03
N GLU A 79 12.15 12.69 -2.18
CA GLU A 79 12.79 13.11 -3.42
C GLU A 79 12.39 14.54 -3.82
N LYS A 80 11.12 14.87 -3.69
CA LYS A 80 10.63 16.23 -3.95
C LYS A 80 11.25 17.28 -3.03
N LYS A 81 11.45 16.97 -1.74
CA LYS A 81 12.14 17.86 -0.79
C LYS A 81 13.60 18.10 -1.17
N HIS A 82 14.23 17.14 -1.86
CA HIS A 82 15.60 17.23 -2.36
C HIS A 82 15.68 17.74 -3.82
N GLY A 83 14.58 18.27 -4.37
CA GLY A 83 14.53 18.83 -5.71
C GLY A 83 14.49 17.80 -6.85
N ARG A 84 14.34 16.52 -6.52
CA ARG A 84 14.27 15.44 -7.51
C ARG A 84 12.82 15.10 -7.83
N GLN A 85 12.51 14.88 -9.11
CA GLN A 85 11.16 14.61 -9.59
C GLN A 85 11.08 13.26 -10.28
N HIS A 86 9.98 12.55 -10.06
CA HIS A 86 9.73 11.22 -10.60
C HIS A 86 8.32 11.12 -11.23
N PRO A 87 8.06 11.76 -12.38
CA PRO A 87 6.72 11.87 -12.96
C PRO A 87 6.10 10.50 -13.28
N GLU A 88 6.91 9.50 -13.66
CA GLU A 88 6.42 8.14 -13.92
C GLU A 88 5.89 7.49 -12.63
N TRP A 89 6.60 7.64 -11.51
CA TRP A 89 6.13 7.16 -10.21
C TRP A 89 4.90 7.93 -9.73
N GLU A 90 4.83 9.24 -9.93
CA GLU A 90 3.64 10.03 -9.61
C GLU A 90 2.42 9.53 -10.38
N LYS A 91 2.57 9.28 -11.68
CA LYS A 91 1.52 8.72 -12.54
C LYS A 91 1.05 7.35 -12.05
N ARG A 92 2.00 6.42 -11.80
CA ARG A 92 1.70 5.08 -11.29
C ARG A 92 1.04 5.10 -9.91
N THR A 93 1.55 5.92 -9.01
CA THR A 93 1.00 6.06 -7.66
C THR A 93 -0.41 6.62 -7.66
N ARG A 94 -0.70 7.58 -8.53
CA ARG A 94 -2.07 8.11 -8.72
C ARG A 94 -3.00 7.04 -9.26
N GLN A 95 -2.55 6.20 -10.19
CA GLN A 95 -3.33 5.07 -10.70
C GLN A 95 -3.63 4.06 -9.58
N LEU A 96 -2.62 3.65 -8.82
CA LEU A 96 -2.79 2.74 -7.69
C LEU A 96 -3.78 3.25 -6.64
N LEU A 97 -3.68 4.53 -6.26
CA LEU A 97 -4.63 5.17 -5.34
C LEU A 97 -6.07 5.20 -5.90
N ASN A 98 -6.22 5.43 -7.20
CA ASN A 98 -7.54 5.41 -7.84
C ASN A 98 -8.11 3.99 -7.87
N ASN A 99 -7.28 2.99 -8.19
CA ASN A 99 -7.65 1.59 -8.14
C ASN A 99 -8.06 1.19 -6.71
N LEU A 100 -7.29 1.62 -5.70
CA LEU A 100 -7.62 1.36 -4.30
C LEU A 100 -8.98 1.93 -3.91
N ILE A 101 -9.26 3.20 -4.25
CA ILE A 101 -10.57 3.81 -3.98
C ILE A 101 -11.71 3.08 -4.69
N ALA A 102 -11.49 2.59 -5.91
CA ALA A 102 -12.50 1.86 -6.66
C ALA A 102 -12.92 0.54 -6.01
N LEU A 103 -12.05 -0.05 -5.16
CA LEU A 103 -12.36 -1.25 -4.39
C LEU A 103 -13.12 -0.96 -3.08
N GLN A 104 -13.14 0.30 -2.62
CA GLN A 104 -13.80 0.66 -1.37
C GLN A 104 -15.31 0.46 -1.47
N LYS A 105 -15.89 -0.27 -0.54
CA LYS A 105 -17.33 -0.47 -0.45
C LYS A 105 -18.05 0.77 0.06
N SER A 106 -19.37 0.83 -0.10
CA SER A 106 -20.18 2.00 0.26
C SER A 106 -20.12 2.38 1.72
N ASP A 107 -19.91 1.41 2.61
CA ASP A 107 -19.76 1.61 4.06
C ASP A 107 -18.32 1.92 4.50
N GLY A 108 -17.37 1.99 3.56
CA GLY A 108 -15.97 2.36 3.80
C GLY A 108 -15.00 1.20 3.93
N HIS A 109 -15.47 -0.07 4.00
CA HIS A 109 -14.57 -1.20 4.12
C HIS A 109 -13.95 -1.64 2.80
N PHE A 110 -12.94 -2.50 2.91
CA PHE A 110 -12.31 -3.23 1.81
C PHE A 110 -12.38 -4.72 2.09
N ALA A 111 -12.63 -5.52 1.06
CA ALA A 111 -12.37 -6.96 1.15
C ALA A 111 -10.85 -7.19 1.31
N ARG A 112 -10.48 -8.32 1.89
CA ARG A 112 -9.07 -8.63 2.20
C ARG A 112 -8.27 -8.89 0.93
N LYS A 113 -8.85 -9.62 -0.03
CA LYS A 113 -8.18 -10.02 -1.27
C LYS A 113 -9.06 -9.78 -2.49
N TYR A 114 -8.40 -9.41 -3.59
CA TYR A 114 -9.00 -9.18 -4.90
C TYR A 114 -8.21 -9.90 -5.98
N ASN A 115 -8.87 -10.25 -7.07
CA ASN A 115 -8.16 -10.61 -8.30
C ASN A 115 -7.73 -9.35 -9.07
N ASP A 116 -6.99 -9.55 -10.15
CA ASP A 116 -6.45 -8.45 -10.97
C ASP A 116 -7.55 -7.58 -11.63
N ALA A 117 -8.75 -8.12 -11.80
CA ALA A 117 -9.94 -7.38 -12.28
C ALA A 117 -10.69 -6.61 -11.17
N GLY A 118 -10.22 -6.66 -9.91
CA GLY A 118 -10.85 -5.98 -8.78
C GLY A 118 -12.05 -6.71 -8.19
N LYS A 119 -12.24 -7.99 -8.51
CA LYS A 119 -13.31 -8.82 -7.93
C LYS A 119 -12.86 -9.39 -6.59
N ASP A 120 -13.73 -9.34 -5.59
CA ASP A 120 -13.47 -9.91 -4.26
C ASP A 120 -13.20 -11.43 -4.36
N ILE A 121 -12.08 -11.85 -3.78
CA ILE A 121 -11.72 -13.27 -3.59
C ILE A 121 -11.94 -13.67 -2.14
N ASP A 122 -11.64 -12.77 -1.20
CA ASP A 122 -11.76 -12.98 0.22
C ASP A 122 -12.36 -11.72 0.84
N ALA A 123 -13.62 -11.79 1.22
CA ALA A 123 -14.37 -10.68 1.81
C ALA A 123 -14.20 -10.59 3.33
N SER A 124 -13.40 -11.47 3.98
CA SER A 124 -13.15 -11.38 5.42
C SER A 124 -12.50 -10.03 5.76
N GLY A 125 -12.87 -9.45 6.89
CA GLY A 125 -12.42 -8.14 7.36
C GLY A 125 -10.92 -8.05 7.61
N GLY A 126 -10.43 -7.15 8.39
CA GLY A 126 -9.06 -7.09 8.89
C GLY A 126 -8.09 -6.24 8.07
N SER A 127 -8.22 -6.15 6.76
CA SER A 127 -7.30 -5.36 5.93
C SER A 127 -7.71 -3.88 5.77
N THR A 128 -8.93 -3.54 6.09
CA THR A 128 -9.48 -2.18 5.94
C THR A 128 -8.61 -1.09 6.61
N PRO A 129 -8.12 -1.25 7.84
CA PRO A 129 -7.27 -0.25 8.49
C PRO A 129 -6.01 0.11 7.71
N SER A 130 -5.42 -0.86 6.99
CA SER A 130 -4.17 -0.67 6.24
C SER A 130 -4.29 0.40 5.14
N ALA A 131 -5.49 0.64 4.61
CA ALA A 131 -5.71 1.63 3.56
C ALA A 131 -5.73 3.08 4.07
N THR A 132 -6.00 3.31 5.36
CA THR A 132 -6.24 4.66 5.90
C THR A 132 -5.04 5.57 5.74
N SER A 133 -3.89 5.17 6.29
CA SER A 133 -2.65 5.97 6.24
C SER A 133 -2.21 6.26 4.81
N THR A 134 -2.37 5.28 3.93
CA THR A 134 -2.07 5.40 2.50
C THR A 134 -2.94 6.44 1.81
N LEU A 135 -4.25 6.43 2.06
CA LEU A 135 -5.18 7.41 1.51
C LEU A 135 -4.93 8.82 2.06
N VAL A 136 -4.61 8.94 3.36
CA VAL A 136 -4.22 10.24 3.98
C VAL A 136 -2.93 10.76 3.36
N MET A 137 -1.92 9.92 3.15
CA MET A 137 -0.68 10.30 2.49
C MET A 137 -0.91 10.68 1.02
N GLY A 138 -1.77 9.95 0.32
CA GLY A 138 -2.20 10.29 -1.03
C GLY A 138 -2.81 11.70 -1.11
N TYR A 139 -3.69 12.04 -0.16
CA TYR A 139 -4.23 13.40 -0.05
C TYR A 139 -3.13 14.43 0.26
N LYS A 140 -2.25 14.15 1.22
CA LYS A 140 -1.16 15.08 1.58
C LYS A 140 -0.25 15.37 0.39
N TYR A 141 0.03 14.37 -0.45
CA TYR A 141 0.91 14.51 -1.61
C TYR A 141 0.21 15.18 -2.79
N PHE A 142 -0.93 14.64 -3.22
CA PHE A 142 -1.63 15.07 -4.45
C PHE A 142 -2.65 16.19 -4.23
N LYS A 143 -3.02 16.51 -2.99
CA LYS A 143 -4.05 17.50 -2.62
C LYS A 143 -5.45 17.21 -3.20
N ASP A 144 -5.71 15.99 -3.62
CA ASP A 144 -7.00 15.56 -4.16
C ASP A 144 -7.91 15.09 -3.02
N LYS A 145 -9.00 15.83 -2.79
CA LYS A 145 -9.95 15.60 -1.69
C LYS A 145 -10.62 14.22 -1.73
N LYS A 146 -10.69 13.55 -2.89
CA LYS A 146 -11.28 12.20 -2.97
C LYS A 146 -10.55 11.19 -2.09
N TYR A 147 -9.21 11.30 -1.96
CA TYR A 147 -8.41 10.45 -1.08
C TYR A 147 -8.75 10.68 0.40
N LEU A 148 -8.91 11.94 0.80
CA LEU A 148 -9.30 12.28 2.17
C LEU A 148 -10.72 11.78 2.49
N LEU A 149 -11.66 11.92 1.56
CA LEU A 149 -13.03 11.43 1.74
C LEU A 149 -13.07 9.90 1.83
N ALA A 150 -12.26 9.21 1.04
CA ALA A 150 -12.12 7.75 1.15
C ALA A 150 -11.51 7.35 2.51
N ALA A 151 -10.45 8.03 2.97
CA ALA A 151 -9.86 7.80 4.28
C ALA A 151 -10.86 7.98 5.42
N LYS A 152 -11.68 9.03 5.38
CA LYS A 152 -12.73 9.26 6.40
C LYS A 152 -13.72 8.11 6.46
N ARG A 153 -14.22 7.64 5.31
CA ARG A 153 -15.12 6.48 5.29
C ARG A 153 -14.45 5.22 5.86
N THR A 154 -13.14 5.04 5.59
CA THR A 154 -12.37 3.94 6.15
C THR A 154 -12.30 4.02 7.67
N ILE A 155 -11.98 5.20 8.22
CA ILE A 155 -11.90 5.44 9.67
C ILE A 155 -13.25 5.19 10.33
N ASP A 156 -14.34 5.74 9.79
CA ASP A 156 -15.71 5.55 10.32
C ASP A 156 -16.07 4.05 10.40
N TYR A 157 -15.67 3.27 9.38
CA TYR A 157 -15.87 1.82 9.39
C TYR A 157 -15.01 1.14 10.46
N VAL A 158 -13.72 1.49 10.55
CA VAL A 158 -12.76 0.91 11.51
C VAL A 158 -13.21 1.15 12.95
N GLU A 159 -13.61 2.37 13.29
CA GLU A 159 -14.12 2.70 14.62
C GLU A 159 -15.37 1.88 14.96
N LYS A 160 -16.35 1.88 14.05
CA LYS A 160 -17.65 1.26 14.29
C LYS A 160 -17.61 -0.27 14.27
N ASN A 161 -16.81 -0.88 13.42
CA ASN A 161 -16.90 -2.31 13.13
C ASN A 161 -15.69 -3.12 13.57
N ILE A 162 -14.56 -2.49 13.83
CA ILE A 162 -13.33 -3.16 14.26
C ILE A 162 -13.00 -2.80 15.71
N ILE A 163 -12.74 -1.53 16.00
CA ILE A 163 -12.30 -1.11 17.35
C ILE A 163 -13.40 -1.31 18.38
N SER A 164 -14.63 -0.84 18.10
CA SER A 164 -15.76 -0.96 19.04
C SER A 164 -16.15 -2.41 19.35
N LYS A 165 -15.79 -3.35 18.47
CA LYS A 165 -16.10 -4.78 18.63
C LYS A 165 -14.87 -5.60 19.02
N SER A 166 -13.69 -4.98 19.10
CA SER A 166 -12.41 -5.68 19.30
C SER A 166 -12.16 -6.79 18.28
N ASP A 167 -12.61 -6.61 17.03
CA ASP A 167 -12.52 -7.59 15.95
C ASP A 167 -11.25 -7.33 15.13
N TYR A 168 -10.12 -7.85 15.59
CA TYR A 168 -8.80 -7.66 14.98
C TYR A 168 -8.39 -8.84 14.11
N PHE A 169 -9.26 -9.21 13.20
CA PHE A 169 -9.03 -10.30 12.27
C PHE A 169 -7.81 -10.06 11.37
N SER A 170 -7.07 -11.13 11.08
CA SER A 170 -5.81 -11.04 10.33
C SER A 170 -5.94 -10.31 9.00
N SER A 171 -4.97 -9.45 8.74
CA SER A 171 -4.78 -8.76 7.46
C SER A 171 -3.79 -9.47 6.54
N THR A 172 -3.20 -10.60 6.96
CA THR A 172 -2.21 -11.34 6.17
C THR A 172 -2.84 -12.21 5.07
N LEU A 173 -2.03 -12.68 4.12
CA LEU A 173 -2.49 -13.54 3.03
C LEU A 173 -2.74 -14.98 3.48
N ASP A 174 -2.01 -15.43 4.46
CA ASP A 174 -1.83 -16.83 4.86
C ASP A 174 -2.50 -17.21 6.18
N ALA A 175 -2.96 -16.25 6.95
CA ALA A 175 -3.59 -16.50 8.24
C ALA A 175 -5.05 -16.07 8.25
N ASN A 176 -5.88 -16.85 8.92
CA ASN A 176 -7.31 -16.62 9.10
C ASN A 176 -7.64 -16.62 10.61
N CYS A 177 -7.02 -15.70 11.35
CA CYS A 177 -7.13 -15.58 12.80
C CYS A 177 -6.99 -14.11 13.21
N GLU A 178 -7.30 -13.79 14.45
CA GLU A 178 -6.94 -12.49 15.02
C GLU A 178 -5.42 -12.35 15.14
N ASP A 179 -4.90 -11.15 14.91
CA ASP A 179 -3.48 -10.88 15.08
C ASP A 179 -3.18 -9.44 15.55
N LYS A 180 -1.98 -9.28 16.13
CA LYS A 180 -1.51 -8.00 16.65
C LYS A 180 -1.31 -6.94 15.56
N GLU A 181 -0.97 -7.33 14.33
CA GLU A 181 -0.71 -6.38 13.24
C GLU A 181 -2.01 -5.72 12.78
N ALA A 182 -3.13 -6.48 12.78
CA ALA A 182 -4.46 -5.92 12.54
C ALA A 182 -4.87 -4.93 13.64
N ALA A 183 -4.61 -5.27 14.92
CA ALA A 183 -4.86 -4.38 16.04
C ALA A 183 -4.03 -3.08 15.96
N ILE A 184 -2.72 -3.18 15.68
CA ILE A 184 -1.84 -2.02 15.49
C ILE A 184 -2.34 -1.16 14.33
N ALA A 185 -2.66 -1.77 13.18
CA ALA A 185 -3.16 -1.02 12.02
C ALA A 185 -4.49 -0.30 12.33
N ALA A 186 -5.40 -0.93 13.08
CA ALA A 186 -6.65 -0.31 13.48
C ALA A 186 -6.42 0.93 14.36
N VAL A 187 -5.60 0.80 15.42
CA VAL A 187 -5.30 1.92 16.34
C VAL A 187 -4.53 3.05 15.67
N THR A 188 -3.59 2.73 14.77
CA THR A 188 -2.82 3.76 14.07
C THR A 188 -3.59 4.44 12.93
N SER A 189 -4.74 3.92 12.53
CA SER A 189 -5.59 4.48 11.48
C SER A 189 -6.55 5.57 11.98
N THR A 190 -6.81 5.60 13.27
CA THR A 190 -7.69 6.59 13.95
C THR A 190 -6.91 7.73 14.56
#